data_8369f6591d9498aa0b152354bfe37c62
#
_entry.id   8369f6591d9498aa0b152354bfe37c62
#
_cell.length_a   1.000
_cell.length_b   1.000
_cell.length_c   1.000
_cell.angle_alpha   90.00
_cell.angle_beta   90.00
_cell.angle_gamma   90.00
#
_symmetry.space_group_name_H-M   'P 1'
#
loop_
_entity.id
_entity.type
_entity.pdbx_description
1 polymer ?
#
loop_
_entity_poly.entity_id
_entity_poly.type
_entity_poly.pdbx_seq_one_letter_code
_entity_poly.pdbx_strand_id
1 'polypeptide(L)' 'MLNSKELLIRAKRGENSAIEELLEMYRPLLTKESIVEGVFDEDLYQELCYRFVQCINKFEI' A
#
# COMPACT_ATOMS: atom_id res chain seq x y z
N MET A 1 6.75 -13.05 12.81
CA MET A 1 6.17 -12.31 11.68
C MET A 1 4.81 -11.73 12.06
N LEU A 2 4.62 -10.44 11.82
CA LEU A 2 3.36 -9.80 12.11
C LEU A 2 2.32 -10.21 11.06
N ASN A 3 1.09 -10.45 11.50
CA ASN A 3 0.02 -10.72 10.54
C ASN A 3 -0.53 -9.40 9.98
N SER A 4 -1.29 -9.49 8.89
CA SER A 4 -1.81 -8.32 8.21
C SER A 4 -2.70 -7.45 9.11
N LYS A 5 -3.44 -8.08 10.00
CA LYS A 5 -4.33 -7.36 10.92
C LYS A 5 -3.54 -6.49 11.88
N GLU A 6 -2.47 -7.01 12.45
CA GLU A 6 -1.62 -6.23 13.35
C GLU A 6 -0.97 -5.06 12.63
N LEU A 7 -0.44 -5.30 11.43
CA LEU A 7 0.14 -4.24 10.62
C LEU A 7 -0.89 -3.16 10.31
N LEU A 8 -2.10 -3.57 10.01
CA LEU A 8 -3.17 -2.63 9.69
C LEU A 8 -3.52 -1.76 10.90
N ILE A 9 -3.63 -2.37 12.08
CA ILE A 9 -3.90 -1.63 13.31
C ILE A 9 -2.79 -0.61 13.58
N ARG A 10 -1.54 -1.03 13.47
CA ARG A 10 -0.40 -0.15 13.70
C ARG A 10 -0.33 0.97 12.67
N ALA A 11 -0.62 0.64 11.42
CA ALA A 11 -0.63 1.64 10.35
C ALA A 11 -1.72 2.70 10.60
N LYS A 12 -2.88 2.28 11.07
CA LYS A 12 -3.96 3.22 11.41
C LYS A 12 -3.59 4.13 12.57
N ARG A 13 -2.66 3.72 13.43
CA ARG A 13 -2.15 4.56 14.52
C ARG A 13 -1.10 5.54 14.03
N GLY A 14 -0.75 5.51 12.75
CA GLY A 14 0.25 6.39 12.19
C GLY A 14 1.67 5.88 12.28
N GLU A 15 1.86 4.59 12.55
CA GLU A 15 3.21 4.00 12.58
C GLU A 15 3.71 3.82 11.15
N ASN A 16 4.66 4.66 10.75
CA ASN A 16 5.20 4.65 9.39
C ASN A 16 5.81 3.32 9.00
N SER A 17 6.47 2.66 9.94
CA SER A 17 7.08 1.35 9.66
C SER A 17 6.04 0.31 9.26
N ALA A 18 4.86 0.34 9.87
CA ALA A 18 3.78 -0.58 9.51
C ALA A 18 3.21 -0.26 8.13
N ILE A 19 3.09 1.03 7.82
CA ILE A 19 2.63 1.47 6.49
C ILE A 19 3.63 1.00 5.42
N GLU A 20 4.92 1.17 5.69
CA GLU A 20 5.96 0.73 4.76
C GLU A 20 5.93 -0.78 4.54
N GLU A 21 5.74 -1.55 5.60
CA GLU A 21 5.64 -3.00 5.47
C GLU A 21 4.43 -3.42 4.63
N LEU A 22 3.28 -2.77 4.85
CA LEU A 22 2.10 -3.05 4.06
C LEU A 22 2.32 -2.71 2.59
N LEU A 23 2.94 -1.56 2.30
CA LEU A 23 3.28 -1.19 0.94
C LEU A 23 4.20 -2.22 0.30
N GLU A 24 5.19 -2.70 1.05
CA GLU A 24 6.12 -3.69 0.55
C GLU A 24 5.41 -5.00 0.21
N MET A 25 4.47 -5.42 1.06
CA MET A 25 3.68 -6.64 0.83
C MET A 25 2.84 -6.54 -0.44
N TYR A 26 2.31 -5.36 -0.73
CA TYR A 26 1.43 -5.17 -1.89
C TYR A 26 2.13 -4.56 -3.09
N ARG A 27 3.43 -4.33 -3.00
CA ARG A 27 4.21 -3.76 -4.09
C ARG A 27 4.07 -4.53 -5.41
N PRO A 28 4.12 -5.87 -5.41
CA PRO A 28 3.96 -6.60 -6.67
C PRO A 28 2.62 -6.31 -7.35
N LEU A 29 1.55 -6.21 -6.57
CA LEU A 29 0.23 -5.91 -7.10
C LEU A 29 0.17 -4.47 -7.61
N LEU A 30 0.68 -3.52 -6.83
CA LEU A 30 0.70 -2.12 -7.24
C LEU A 30 1.53 -1.93 -8.51
N THR A 31 2.65 -2.62 -8.61
CA THR A 31 3.50 -2.56 -9.80
C THR A 31 2.75 -3.12 -11.02
N LYS A 32 2.10 -4.26 -10.84
CA LYS A 32 1.34 -4.89 -11.93
C LYS A 32 0.24 -3.97 -12.44
N GLU A 33 -0.49 -3.34 -11.53
CA GLU A 33 -1.58 -2.43 -11.89
C GLU A 33 -1.08 -1.11 -12.50
N SER A 34 0.22 -0.84 -12.38
CA SER A 34 0.83 0.37 -12.93
C SER A 34 1.41 0.16 -14.32
N ILE A 35 1.26 -1.03 -14.89
CA ILE A 35 1.72 -1.31 -16.25
C ILE A 35 0.58 -1.03 -17.22
N VAL A 36 0.81 -0.07 -18.11
CA VAL A 36 -0.16 0.35 -19.11
C VAL A 36 0.43 0.06 -20.50
N GLU A 37 -0.25 -0.77 -21.25
CA GLU A 37 0.19 -1.17 -22.61
C GLU A 37 1.64 -1.68 -22.62
N GLY A 38 1.99 -2.46 -21.58
CA GLY A 38 3.33 -3.07 -21.47
C GLY A 38 4.41 -2.14 -20.93
N VAL A 39 4.06 -0.91 -20.54
CA VAL A 39 5.02 0.07 -20.02
C VAL A 39 4.65 0.44 -18.60
N PHE A 40 5.66 0.45 -17.72
CA PHE A 40 5.46 0.85 -16.33
C PHE A 40 5.23 2.35 -16.26
N ASP A 41 4.10 2.75 -15.68
CA ASP A 41 3.73 4.15 -15.49
C ASP A 41 4.03 4.55 -14.04
N GLU A 42 5.12 5.29 -13.86
CA GLU A 42 5.57 5.70 -12.53
C GLU A 42 4.58 6.63 -11.83
N ASP A 43 3.95 7.54 -12.58
CA ASP A 43 2.97 8.45 -12.00
C ASP A 43 1.75 7.70 -11.50
N LEU A 44 1.31 6.70 -12.26
CA LEU A 44 0.21 5.85 -11.86
C LEU A 44 0.59 5.05 -10.61
N TYR A 45 1.80 4.54 -10.56
CA TYR A 45 2.29 3.79 -9.40
C TYR A 45 2.23 4.65 -8.14
N GLN A 46 2.72 5.89 -8.20
CA GLN A 46 2.68 6.81 -7.07
C GLN A 46 1.25 7.10 -6.64
N GLU A 47 0.37 7.31 -7.60
CA GLU A 47 -1.04 7.56 -7.33
C GLU A 47 -1.68 6.36 -6.62
N LEU A 48 -1.39 5.15 -7.08
CA LEU A 48 -1.93 3.93 -6.47
C LEU A 48 -1.39 3.74 -5.05
N CYS A 49 -0.11 4.03 -4.82
CA CYS A 49 0.46 3.97 -3.49
C CYS A 49 -0.23 4.96 -2.54
N TYR A 50 -0.46 6.18 -3.02
CA TYR A 50 -1.15 7.20 -2.23
C TYR A 50 -2.55 6.75 -1.86
N ARG A 51 -3.29 6.22 -2.84
CA ARG A 51 -4.65 5.72 -2.60
C ARG A 51 -4.65 4.54 -1.64
N PHE A 52 -3.63 3.70 -1.73
CA PHE A 52 -3.49 2.56 -0.83
C PHE A 52 -3.36 3.04 0.62
N VAL A 53 -2.51 4.03 0.87
CA VAL A 53 -2.34 4.59 2.21
C VAL A 53 -3.63 5.23 2.70
N GLN A 54 -4.34 5.94 1.84
CA GLN A 54 -5.64 6.51 2.19
C GLN A 54 -6.65 5.43 2.56
N CYS A 55 -6.65 4.32 1.84
CA CYS A 55 -7.54 3.19 2.14
C CYS A 55 -7.25 2.62 3.52
N ILE A 56 -5.97 2.50 3.89
CA ILE A 56 -5.59 2.05 5.23
C ILE A 56 -6.22 2.95 6.28
N ASN A 57 -6.09 4.27 6.09
CA ASN A 57 -6.59 5.24 7.07
C ASN A 57 -8.12 5.22 7.19
N LYS A 58 -8.80 4.86 6.13
CA LYS A 58 -10.27 4.81 6.12
C LYS A 58 -10.84 3.46 6.51
N PHE A 59 -10.00 2.43 6.56
CA PHE A 59 -10.45 1.08 6.87
C PHE A 59 -10.91 1.00 8.32
N GLU A 60 -12.10 0.45 8.52
CA GLU A 60 -12.64 0.25 9.86
C GLU A 60 -12.36 -1.18 10.33
N ILE A 61 -11.80 -1.27 11.52
CA ILE A 61 -11.43 -2.54 12.12
C ILE A 61 -12.47 -2.94 13.18
#